data_31399ef151b7b8e6e1b684534d85a708
#
_entry.id   31399ef151b7b8e6e1b684534d85a708
#
_cell.length_a   1.000
_cell.length_b   1.000
_cell.length_c   1.000
_cell.angle_alpha   90.00
_cell.angle_beta   90.00
_cell.angle_gamma   90.00
#
_symmetry.space_group_name_H-M   'P 1'
#
loop_
_entity.id
_entity.type
_entity.pdbx_description
1 polymer ?
#
loop_
_entity_poly.entity_id
_entity_poly.type
_entity_poly.pdbx_seq_one_letter_code
_entity_poly.pdbx_strand_id
1 'polypeptide(L)'
;IGIKLAERVFNRYPDGSAYEFGEIARRTKNSASVSSSNKRSFTLIGDPALRLALPRYRIVTDSINGLDPNNQLDTLRALSKVRIKGHIEDYTGAVLSNWNGTLTPTIYDKKKIQTTLGQDEGSPVISYEQQTNRIYRGQSSITNGYFDFEFVVPKDIALQIDFGKISYYGHNGQIDAQGFDT
;
A
#
# COMPACT_ATOMS: atom_id res chain seq x y z
N ILE A 1 17.87 13.30 5.76
CA ILE A 1 18.06 12.43 4.59
C ILE A 1 17.15 11.21 4.65
N GLY A 2 16.88 10.62 5.84
CA GLY A 2 16.06 9.44 6.00
C GLY A 2 14.64 9.56 5.41
N ILE A 3 13.94 10.66 5.67
CA ILE A 3 12.60 10.93 5.10
C ILE A 3 12.67 10.93 3.56
N LYS A 4 13.67 11.60 2.98
CA LYS A 4 13.85 11.65 1.52
C LYS A 4 14.24 10.30 0.91
N LEU A 5 14.92 9.46 1.65
CA LEU A 5 15.20 8.09 1.26
C LEU A 5 13.90 7.26 1.24
N ALA A 6 13.11 7.32 2.31
CA ALA A 6 11.84 6.61 2.42
C ALA A 6 10.85 6.99 1.30
N GLU A 7 10.75 8.28 0.97
CA GLU A 7 9.93 8.77 -0.14
C GLU A 7 10.35 8.19 -1.50
N ARG A 8 11.62 7.83 -1.67
CA ARG A 8 12.19 7.39 -2.95
C ARG A 8 12.33 5.89 -3.11
N VAL A 9 12.32 5.15 -2.01
CA VAL A 9 12.46 3.67 -2.02
C VAL A 9 11.37 3.01 -2.87
N PHE A 10 10.16 3.56 -2.87
CA PHE A 10 9.03 3.03 -3.62
C PHE A 10 8.84 3.64 -5.01
N ASN A 11 9.71 4.57 -5.41
CA ASN A 11 9.66 5.12 -6.76
C ASN A 11 10.11 4.07 -7.78
N ARG A 12 9.59 4.18 -9.00
CA ARG A 12 9.82 3.21 -10.06
C ARG A 12 10.24 3.90 -11.35
N TYR A 13 10.86 3.12 -12.21
CA TYR A 13 11.05 3.49 -13.60
C TYR A 13 9.71 3.48 -14.37
N PRO A 14 9.64 4.10 -15.57
CA PRO A 14 8.42 4.07 -16.40
C PRO A 14 7.94 2.67 -16.79
N ASP A 15 8.82 1.68 -16.79
CA ASP A 15 8.51 0.27 -17.06
C ASP A 15 7.99 -0.50 -15.82
N GLY A 16 7.79 0.21 -14.69
CA GLY A 16 7.33 -0.35 -13.43
C GLY A 16 8.40 -1.04 -12.59
N SER A 17 9.65 -1.13 -13.05
CA SER A 17 10.74 -1.73 -12.27
C SER A 17 11.16 -0.83 -11.11
N ALA A 18 11.57 -1.42 -9.99
CA ALA A 18 12.11 -0.68 -8.84
C ALA A 18 13.47 -0.05 -9.18
N TYR A 19 13.77 1.11 -8.60
CA TYR A 19 15.12 1.67 -8.68
C TYR A 19 16.12 0.80 -7.93
N GLU A 20 17.36 0.77 -8.44
CA GLU A 20 18.50 0.24 -7.71
C GLU A 20 18.80 1.10 -6.46
N PHE A 21 19.31 0.49 -5.41
CA PHE A 21 19.69 1.21 -4.19
C PHE A 21 20.68 2.35 -4.46
N GLY A 22 21.62 2.16 -5.37
CA GLY A 22 22.55 3.21 -5.80
C GLY A 22 21.84 4.42 -6.41
N GLU A 23 20.85 4.17 -7.26
CA GLU A 23 20.04 5.23 -7.88
C GLU A 23 19.15 5.95 -6.84
N ILE A 24 18.55 5.21 -5.91
CA ILE A 24 17.80 5.78 -4.79
C ILE A 24 18.71 6.68 -3.94
N ALA A 25 19.89 6.21 -3.58
CA ALA A 25 20.87 6.97 -2.80
C ALA A 25 21.35 8.23 -3.56
N ARG A 26 21.66 8.11 -4.85
CA ARG A 26 22.05 9.22 -5.72
C ARG A 26 20.97 10.31 -5.79
N ARG A 27 19.73 9.92 -6.09
CA ARG A 27 18.58 10.85 -6.17
C ARG A 27 18.30 11.49 -4.81
N THR A 28 18.45 10.76 -3.72
CA THR A 28 18.25 11.28 -2.36
C THR A 28 19.31 12.32 -2.03
N LYS A 29 20.57 12.03 -2.28
CA LYS A 29 21.68 12.95 -2.05
C LYS A 29 21.59 14.21 -2.92
N ASN A 30 21.12 14.10 -4.15
CA ASN A 30 20.96 15.23 -5.06
C ASN A 30 19.68 16.06 -4.80
N SER A 31 18.86 15.69 -3.82
CA SER A 31 17.71 16.51 -3.44
C SER A 31 18.15 17.85 -2.86
N ALA A 32 17.53 18.94 -3.30
CA ALA A 32 17.82 20.29 -2.82
C ALA A 32 17.55 20.45 -1.31
N SER A 33 16.59 19.68 -0.77
CA SER A 33 16.22 19.72 0.65
C SER A 33 17.21 19.00 1.59
N VAL A 34 18.25 18.36 1.06
CA VAL A 34 19.27 17.68 1.86
C VAL A 34 20.49 18.57 2.00
N SER A 35 20.91 18.86 3.25
CA SER A 35 22.09 19.68 3.51
C SER A 35 23.38 19.04 2.99
N SER A 36 24.38 19.87 2.67
CA SER A 36 25.68 19.41 2.17
C SER A 36 26.42 18.49 3.16
N SER A 37 26.32 18.77 4.47
CA SER A 37 26.89 17.91 5.52
C SER A 37 26.26 16.51 5.49
N ASN A 38 24.93 16.43 5.46
CA ASN A 38 24.23 15.14 5.39
C ASN A 38 24.54 14.38 4.09
N LYS A 39 24.71 15.07 2.96
CA LYS A 39 25.11 14.43 1.70
C LYS A 39 26.45 13.69 1.80
N ARG A 40 27.39 14.24 2.55
CA ARG A 40 28.73 13.64 2.75
C ARG A 40 28.73 12.52 3.78
N SER A 41 27.97 12.68 4.85
CA SER A 41 27.97 11.74 5.99
C SER A 41 27.21 10.44 5.72
N PHE A 42 26.26 10.44 4.77
CA PHE A 42 25.51 9.23 4.42
C PHE A 42 26.22 8.44 3.33
N THR A 43 26.54 7.18 3.64
CA THR A 43 27.15 6.24 2.70
C THR A 43 26.23 5.03 2.55
N LEU A 44 26.00 4.59 1.32
CA LEU A 44 25.33 3.32 1.05
C LEU A 44 26.34 2.20 1.31
N ILE A 45 26.00 1.32 2.25
CA ILE A 45 26.78 0.10 2.53
C ILE A 45 25.98 -1.07 1.92
N GLY A 46 26.59 -1.76 0.95
CA GLY A 46 25.95 -2.86 0.22
C GLY A 46 26.12 -2.72 -1.29
N ASP A 47 25.48 -3.63 -2.03
CA ASP A 47 25.51 -3.62 -3.49
C ASP A 47 24.59 -2.52 -4.04
N PRO A 48 25.13 -1.51 -4.74
CA PRO A 48 24.33 -0.43 -5.31
C PRO A 48 23.45 -0.88 -6.49
N ALA A 49 23.72 -2.02 -7.11
CA ALA A 49 22.92 -2.56 -8.21
C ALA A 49 21.71 -3.37 -7.72
N LEU A 50 21.63 -3.67 -6.43
CA LEU A 50 20.51 -4.42 -5.87
C LEU A 50 19.21 -3.61 -5.97
N ARG A 51 18.13 -4.28 -6.34
CA ARG A 51 16.76 -3.74 -6.36
C ARG A 51 15.90 -4.39 -5.29
N LEU A 52 14.94 -3.64 -4.74
CA LEU A 52 13.89 -4.24 -3.91
C LEU A 52 12.99 -5.14 -4.76
N ALA A 53 12.63 -6.30 -4.21
CA ALA A 53 11.65 -7.21 -4.80
C ALA A 53 10.22 -6.68 -4.60
N LEU A 54 9.92 -5.50 -5.15
CA LEU A 54 8.58 -4.92 -5.09
C LEU A 54 7.69 -5.55 -6.16
N PRO A 55 6.41 -5.85 -5.86
CA PRO A 55 5.46 -6.33 -6.84
C PRO A 55 5.39 -5.42 -8.06
N ARG A 56 5.42 -6.01 -9.26
CA ARG A 56 5.54 -5.26 -10.51
C ARG A 56 4.24 -4.66 -10.98
N TYR A 57 3.11 -5.33 -10.72
CA TYR A 57 1.80 -4.94 -11.22
C TYR A 57 0.96 -4.29 -10.14
N ARG A 58 -0.07 -3.55 -10.55
CA ARG A 58 -0.99 -2.86 -9.66
C ARG A 58 -2.31 -3.60 -9.59
N ILE A 59 -2.93 -3.55 -8.42
CA ILE A 59 -4.29 -4.01 -8.18
C ILE A 59 -5.15 -2.78 -7.94
N VAL A 60 -6.20 -2.63 -8.71
CA VAL A 60 -7.09 -1.47 -8.68
C VAL A 60 -8.49 -1.91 -8.27
N THR A 61 -9.14 -1.12 -7.41
CA THR A 61 -10.54 -1.30 -7.06
C THR A 61 -11.42 -0.61 -8.08
N ASP A 62 -12.28 -1.36 -8.78
CA ASP A 62 -13.24 -0.81 -9.72
C ASP A 62 -14.52 -0.36 -9.04
N SER A 63 -14.98 -1.15 -8.06
CA SER A 63 -16.21 -0.81 -7.34
C SER A 63 -16.27 -1.46 -5.96
N ILE A 64 -16.93 -0.75 -5.04
CA ILE A 64 -17.36 -1.22 -3.73
C ILE A 64 -18.89 -1.13 -3.70
N ASN A 65 -19.57 -2.27 -3.53
CA ASN A 65 -21.04 -2.37 -3.61
C ASN A 65 -21.65 -1.80 -4.91
N GLY A 66 -20.89 -1.86 -6.02
CA GLY A 66 -21.28 -1.33 -7.32
C GLY A 66 -21.04 0.16 -7.52
N LEU A 67 -20.50 0.87 -6.54
CA LEU A 67 -20.12 2.27 -6.62
C LEU A 67 -18.63 2.40 -6.92
N ASP A 68 -18.25 3.34 -7.79
CA ASP A 68 -16.86 3.68 -8.06
C ASP A 68 -16.29 4.47 -6.88
N PRO A 69 -15.26 3.97 -6.18
CA PRO A 69 -14.71 4.63 -5.00
C PRO A 69 -14.10 6.01 -5.29
N ASN A 70 -13.72 6.29 -6.53
CA ASN A 70 -13.20 7.61 -6.92
C ASN A 70 -14.28 8.68 -7.07
N ASN A 71 -15.52 8.27 -7.29
CA ASN A 71 -16.64 9.18 -7.56
C ASN A 71 -17.68 9.19 -6.45
N GLN A 72 -17.83 8.08 -5.75
CA GLN A 72 -18.86 7.94 -4.71
C GLN A 72 -18.38 7.03 -3.58
N LEU A 73 -18.38 7.57 -2.36
CA LEU A 73 -18.04 6.84 -1.15
C LEU A 73 -19.24 6.04 -0.65
N ASP A 74 -18.99 4.79 -0.23
CA ASP A 74 -19.96 3.97 0.47
C ASP A 74 -19.59 3.84 1.96
N THR A 75 -20.60 3.80 2.82
CA THR A 75 -20.40 3.62 4.25
C THR A 75 -20.58 2.15 4.62
N LEU A 76 -19.51 1.50 5.04
CA LEU A 76 -19.55 0.14 5.54
C LEU A 76 -20.23 0.08 6.90
N ARG A 77 -21.30 -0.69 7.01
CA ARG A 77 -22.08 -0.86 8.24
C ARG A 77 -21.80 -2.21 8.88
N ALA A 78 -21.81 -2.27 10.21
CA ALA A 78 -21.69 -3.54 10.92
C ALA A 78 -22.70 -4.57 10.40
N LEU A 79 -22.26 -5.81 10.23
CA LEU A 79 -23.03 -6.96 9.73
C LEU A 79 -23.53 -6.82 8.29
N SER A 80 -23.20 -5.77 7.56
CA SER A 80 -23.51 -5.66 6.13
C SER A 80 -22.60 -6.55 5.29
N LYS A 81 -23.12 -7.05 4.17
CA LYS A 81 -22.32 -7.66 3.11
C LYS A 81 -21.72 -6.57 2.26
N VAL A 82 -20.45 -6.71 1.95
CA VAL A 82 -19.71 -5.82 1.08
C VAL A 82 -19.15 -6.63 -0.07
N ARG A 83 -19.38 -6.17 -1.29
CA ARG A 83 -18.84 -6.75 -2.52
C ARG A 83 -17.83 -5.81 -3.12
N ILE A 84 -16.63 -6.33 -3.41
CA ILE A 84 -15.53 -5.58 -4.00
C ILE A 84 -15.14 -6.22 -5.32
N LYS A 85 -15.03 -5.40 -6.36
CA LYS A 85 -14.55 -5.79 -7.67
C LYS A 85 -13.35 -4.95 -8.06
N GLY A 86 -12.46 -5.55 -8.86
CA GLY A 86 -11.32 -4.85 -9.36
C GLY A 86 -10.54 -5.66 -10.38
N HIS A 87 -9.40 -5.11 -10.79
CA HIS A 87 -8.56 -5.73 -11.79
C HIS A 87 -7.06 -5.56 -11.49
N ILE A 88 -6.26 -6.29 -12.25
CA ILE A 88 -4.80 -6.17 -12.28
C ILE A 88 -4.42 -5.39 -13.52
N GLU A 89 -3.58 -4.38 -13.34
CA GLU A 89 -3.06 -3.59 -14.45
C GLU A 89 -1.53 -3.47 -14.40
N ASP A 90 -0.92 -3.13 -15.53
CA ASP A 90 0.46 -2.69 -15.58
C ASP A 90 0.59 -1.20 -15.23
N TYR A 91 1.82 -0.68 -15.24
CA TYR A 91 2.06 0.74 -14.91
C TYR A 91 1.62 1.72 -16.00
N THR A 92 1.20 1.24 -17.16
CA THR A 92 0.57 2.07 -18.21
C THR A 92 -0.93 2.19 -18.01
N GLY A 93 -1.52 1.40 -17.11
CA GLY A 93 -2.96 1.31 -16.87
C GLY A 93 -3.66 0.27 -17.75
N ALA A 94 -2.89 -0.57 -18.46
CA ALA A 94 -3.47 -1.64 -19.27
C ALA A 94 -3.79 -2.87 -18.40
N VAL A 95 -5.04 -3.35 -18.50
CA VAL A 95 -5.50 -4.54 -17.81
C VAL A 95 -4.76 -5.79 -18.30
N LEU A 96 -4.29 -6.61 -17.37
CA LEU A 96 -3.59 -7.86 -17.67
C LEU A 96 -4.58 -9.01 -17.85
N SER A 97 -5.25 -9.07 -19.00
CA SER A 97 -6.30 -10.06 -19.30
C SER A 97 -5.84 -11.53 -19.26
N ASN A 98 -4.55 -11.78 -19.30
CA ASN A 98 -3.99 -13.15 -19.21
C ASN A 98 -3.54 -13.52 -17.78
N TRP A 99 -3.74 -12.63 -16.80
CA TRP A 99 -3.28 -12.86 -15.45
C TRP A 99 -4.32 -13.66 -14.65
N ASN A 100 -3.95 -14.88 -14.23
CA ASN A 100 -4.75 -15.75 -13.38
C ASN A 100 -3.96 -16.10 -12.13
N GLY A 101 -4.58 -16.00 -10.96
CA GLY A 101 -3.87 -16.22 -9.70
C GLY A 101 -4.75 -16.07 -8.48
N THR A 102 -4.12 -15.81 -7.35
CA THR A 102 -4.77 -15.66 -6.04
C THR A 102 -4.62 -14.23 -5.55
N LEU A 103 -5.71 -13.65 -5.10
CA LEU A 103 -5.79 -12.38 -4.39
C LEU A 103 -5.88 -12.63 -2.88
N THR A 104 -5.12 -11.89 -2.11
CA THR A 104 -5.25 -11.82 -0.64
C THR A 104 -5.62 -10.38 -0.25
N PRO A 105 -6.92 -10.06 -0.16
CA PRO A 105 -7.37 -8.77 0.34
C PRO A 105 -7.24 -8.71 1.86
N THR A 106 -6.85 -7.55 2.38
CA THR A 106 -6.86 -7.23 3.80
C THR A 106 -7.50 -5.87 3.99
N ILE A 107 -8.58 -5.82 4.77
CA ILE A 107 -9.34 -4.59 5.00
C ILE A 107 -9.14 -4.17 6.45
N TYR A 108 -8.79 -2.92 6.61
CA TYR A 108 -8.56 -2.30 7.92
C TYR A 108 -9.66 -1.28 8.23
N ASP A 109 -10.02 -1.24 9.50
CA ASP A 109 -10.83 -0.18 10.06
C ASP A 109 -10.11 1.16 9.96
N LYS A 110 -10.76 2.23 10.35
CA LYS A 110 -10.18 3.56 10.41
C LYS A 110 -8.93 3.66 11.28
N LYS A 111 -8.24 4.76 11.12
CA LYS A 111 -7.09 5.14 11.93
C LYS A 111 -7.47 5.33 13.39
N LYS A 112 -6.53 4.98 14.30
CA LYS A 112 -6.60 5.26 15.74
C LYS A 112 -5.40 6.11 16.13
N ILE A 113 -5.63 7.10 16.99
CA ILE A 113 -4.55 7.89 17.55
C ILE A 113 -3.87 7.04 18.63
N GLN A 114 -2.57 6.90 18.53
CA GLN A 114 -1.69 6.28 19.51
C GLN A 114 -0.68 7.31 20.03
N THR A 115 -0.14 7.08 21.19
CA THR A 115 0.91 7.93 21.75
C THR A 115 2.14 7.10 22.07
N THR A 116 3.32 7.67 21.88
CA THR A 116 4.58 7.08 22.36
C THR A 116 4.63 7.10 23.90
N LEU A 117 5.37 6.19 24.48
CA LEU A 117 5.46 6.08 25.95
C LEU A 117 6.20 7.27 26.60
N GLY A 118 7.14 7.90 25.87
CA GLY A 118 7.93 9.03 26.40
C GLY A 118 8.73 8.69 27.65
N GLN A 119 9.22 7.45 27.79
CA GLN A 119 9.85 6.94 29.01
C GLN A 119 11.35 7.26 29.14
N ASP A 120 12.00 7.61 28.03
CA ASP A 120 13.40 7.98 28.02
C ASP A 120 13.57 9.45 28.43
N GLU A 121 14.67 9.77 29.14
CA GLU A 121 14.98 11.13 29.54
C GLU A 121 15.05 12.07 28.31
N GLY A 122 14.26 13.13 28.33
CA GLY A 122 14.16 14.09 27.22
C GLY A 122 13.34 13.61 26.01
N SER A 123 12.71 12.44 26.06
CA SER A 123 11.85 11.94 25.02
C SER A 123 10.42 12.49 25.15
N PRO A 124 9.92 13.26 24.20
CA PRO A 124 8.55 13.77 24.29
C PRO A 124 7.52 12.67 24.00
N VAL A 125 6.34 12.78 24.60
CA VAL A 125 5.17 12.00 24.19
C VAL A 125 4.67 12.55 22.85
N ILE A 126 4.68 11.74 21.81
CA ILE A 126 4.24 12.11 20.47
C ILE A 126 3.00 11.30 20.12
N SER A 127 1.96 11.98 19.62
CA SER A 127 0.77 11.35 19.06
C SER A 127 0.99 11.03 17.59
N TYR A 128 0.58 9.83 17.17
CA TYR A 128 0.63 9.39 15.78
C TYR A 128 -0.62 8.57 15.42
N GLU A 129 -0.96 8.58 14.14
CA GLU A 129 -2.08 7.79 13.64
C GLU A 129 -1.60 6.38 13.25
N GLN A 130 -2.36 5.37 13.66
CA GLN A 130 -2.11 3.98 13.34
C GLN A 130 -3.38 3.30 12.82
N GLN A 131 -3.25 2.55 11.73
CA GLN A 131 -4.35 1.80 11.11
C GLN A 131 -3.99 0.31 11.05
N THR A 132 -4.21 -0.38 12.16
CA THR A 132 -3.84 -1.80 12.34
C THR A 132 -5.02 -2.70 12.65
N ASN A 133 -6.19 -2.13 12.99
CA ASN A 133 -7.38 -2.94 13.27
C ASN A 133 -7.90 -3.56 11.98
N ARG A 134 -7.69 -4.87 11.82
CA ARG A 134 -8.08 -5.61 10.63
C ARG A 134 -9.50 -6.16 10.78
N ILE A 135 -10.42 -5.74 9.92
CA ILE A 135 -11.81 -6.19 9.90
C ILE A 135 -12.04 -7.37 8.96
N TYR A 136 -11.19 -7.56 7.96
CA TYR A 136 -11.26 -8.71 7.06
C TYR A 136 -9.89 -9.09 6.50
N ARG A 137 -9.66 -10.37 6.34
CA ARG A 137 -8.60 -10.94 5.52
C ARG A 137 -9.06 -12.27 4.94
N GLY A 138 -8.94 -12.44 3.63
CA GLY A 138 -9.38 -13.64 2.94
C GLY A 138 -8.52 -13.93 1.72
N GLN A 139 -8.99 -14.85 0.92
CA GLN A 139 -8.44 -15.18 -0.39
C GLN A 139 -9.56 -15.20 -1.42
N SER A 140 -9.27 -14.77 -2.62
CA SER A 140 -10.15 -14.83 -3.79
C SER A 140 -9.35 -15.20 -5.02
N SER A 141 -10.02 -15.73 -6.04
CA SER A 141 -9.38 -15.99 -7.34
C SER A 141 -9.34 -14.73 -8.18
N ILE A 142 -8.26 -14.59 -8.95
CA ILE A 142 -8.17 -13.64 -10.05
C ILE A 142 -8.26 -14.45 -11.35
N THR A 143 -9.17 -14.07 -12.21
CA THR A 143 -9.40 -14.73 -13.51
C THR A 143 -9.39 -13.69 -14.60
N ASN A 144 -8.56 -13.90 -15.63
CA ASN A 144 -8.39 -12.96 -16.75
C ASN A 144 -8.11 -11.51 -16.30
N GLY A 145 -7.33 -11.36 -15.22
CA GLY A 145 -6.99 -10.06 -14.66
C GLY A 145 -8.04 -9.43 -13.75
N TYR A 146 -9.21 -10.03 -13.58
CA TYR A 146 -10.29 -9.49 -12.76
C TYR A 146 -10.54 -10.33 -11.50
N PHE A 147 -11.01 -9.67 -10.45
CA PHE A 147 -11.46 -10.32 -9.21
C PHE A 147 -12.80 -9.76 -8.74
N ASP A 148 -13.50 -10.59 -7.98
CA ASP A 148 -14.78 -10.27 -7.35
C ASP A 148 -14.90 -11.08 -6.07
N PHE A 149 -15.05 -10.43 -4.93
CA PHE A 149 -15.23 -11.10 -3.66
C PHE A 149 -16.21 -10.37 -2.74
N GLU A 150 -16.78 -11.12 -1.82
CA GLU A 150 -17.70 -10.61 -0.80
C GLU A 150 -17.17 -10.93 0.60
N PHE A 151 -17.47 -10.06 1.55
CA PHE A 151 -17.25 -10.33 2.96
C PHE A 151 -18.35 -9.68 3.82
N VAL A 152 -18.46 -10.12 5.07
CA VAL A 152 -19.37 -9.53 6.04
C VAL A 152 -18.56 -8.67 7.00
N VAL A 153 -18.98 -7.42 7.19
CA VAL A 153 -18.35 -6.50 8.15
C VAL A 153 -18.59 -7.02 9.56
N PRO A 154 -17.55 -7.16 10.41
CA PRO A 154 -17.71 -7.59 11.79
C PRO A 154 -18.62 -6.65 12.60
N LYS A 155 -19.23 -7.19 13.66
CA LYS A 155 -20.13 -6.42 14.55
C LYS A 155 -19.39 -5.32 15.33
N ASP A 156 -18.13 -5.55 15.65
CA ASP A 156 -17.27 -4.72 16.50
C ASP A 156 -16.48 -3.66 15.74
N ILE A 157 -16.90 -3.34 14.52
CA ILE A 157 -16.36 -2.19 13.79
C ILE A 157 -16.59 -0.91 14.59
N ALA A 158 -15.61 -0.03 14.61
CA ALA A 158 -15.72 1.23 15.34
C ALA A 158 -16.81 2.16 14.75
N LEU A 159 -17.65 2.73 15.61
CA LEU A 159 -18.86 3.49 15.22
C LEU A 159 -18.62 4.88 14.62
N GLN A 160 -17.41 5.45 14.76
CA GLN A 160 -17.10 6.73 14.13
C GLN A 160 -17.04 6.59 12.62
N ILE A 161 -17.45 7.59 11.87
CA ILE A 161 -17.33 7.63 10.42
C ILE A 161 -15.95 8.19 10.08
N ASP A 162 -15.13 7.38 9.41
CA ASP A 162 -13.82 7.76 8.91
C ASP A 162 -13.39 6.74 7.83
N PHE A 163 -12.27 7.00 7.14
CA PHE A 163 -11.80 6.16 6.06
C PHE A 163 -11.12 4.88 6.56
N GLY A 164 -11.59 3.75 6.05
CA GLY A 164 -10.90 2.47 6.13
C GLY A 164 -9.71 2.41 5.15
N LYS A 165 -9.03 1.29 5.12
CA LYS A 165 -8.00 0.99 4.13
C LYS A 165 -8.15 -0.43 3.62
N ILE A 166 -8.06 -0.59 2.31
CA ILE A 166 -7.95 -1.89 1.67
C ILE A 166 -6.51 -2.07 1.19
N SER A 167 -5.92 -3.21 1.50
CA SER A 167 -4.60 -3.59 1.00
C SER A 167 -4.73 -4.90 0.25
N TYR A 168 -4.19 -4.97 -0.95
CA TYR A 168 -4.22 -6.13 -1.80
C TYR A 168 -2.82 -6.69 -2.04
N TYR A 169 -2.72 -7.99 -2.01
CA TYR A 169 -1.60 -8.74 -2.53
C TYR A 169 -2.11 -9.82 -3.47
N GLY A 170 -1.60 -9.86 -4.67
CA GLY A 170 -1.94 -10.87 -5.67
C GLY A 170 -0.70 -11.59 -6.18
N HIS A 171 -0.79 -12.89 -6.45
CA HIS A 171 0.29 -13.66 -7.05
C HIS A 171 -0.26 -14.76 -7.96
N ASN A 172 0.53 -15.11 -8.98
CA ASN A 172 0.24 -16.24 -9.88
C ASN A 172 1.31 -17.36 -9.80
N GLY A 173 2.17 -17.31 -8.78
CA GLY A 173 3.29 -18.23 -8.61
C GLY A 173 4.59 -17.79 -9.28
N GLN A 174 4.56 -16.81 -10.16
CA GLN A 174 5.73 -16.27 -10.86
C GLN A 174 5.88 -14.76 -10.67
N ILE A 175 4.79 -14.05 -10.65
CA ILE A 175 4.75 -12.58 -10.63
C ILE A 175 3.73 -12.13 -9.60
N ASP A 176 4.09 -11.05 -8.90
CA ASP A 176 3.29 -10.44 -7.86
C ASP A 176 2.66 -9.13 -8.30
N ALA A 177 1.52 -8.83 -7.73
CA ALA A 177 0.81 -7.57 -7.86
C ALA A 177 0.43 -7.04 -6.46
N GLN A 178 0.38 -5.74 -6.31
CA GLN A 178 -0.06 -5.09 -5.08
C GLN A 178 -0.96 -3.90 -5.37
N GLY A 179 -1.81 -3.57 -4.42
CA GLY A 179 -2.64 -2.39 -4.47
C GLY A 179 -3.09 -1.96 -3.08
N PHE A 180 -3.55 -0.74 -2.98
CA PHE A 180 -4.23 -0.24 -1.79
C PHE A 180 -5.25 0.80 -2.21
N ASP A 181 -6.28 0.95 -1.37
CA ASP A 181 -7.33 1.96 -1.51
C ASP A 181 -7.73 2.47 -0.12
N THR A 182 -8.21 3.72 -0.02
CA THR A 182 -8.59 4.38 1.25
C THR A 182 -9.88 5.18 1.11
#